data_925248bee603396cb594192a9fd3349c
#
_entry.id   925248bee603396cb594192a9fd3349c
#
_cell.length_a   1.000
_cell.length_b   1.000
_cell.length_c   1.000
_cell.angle_alpha   90.00
_cell.angle_beta   90.00
_cell.angle_gamma   90.00
#
_symmetry.space_group_name_H-M   'P 1'
#
loop_
_entity.id
_entity.type
_entity.pdbx_description
1 polymer ?
#
loop_
_entity_poly.entity_id
_entity_poly.type
_entity_poly.pdbx_seq_one_letter_code
_entity_poly.pdbx_strand_id
1 'polypeptide(L)'
;MFLIIIGIILFFAAYRVQNLNLPIAQHPGSIRLVGIIVIILGVTTSCVKQIDAGQIGVQSLFGKVQDEVLSSGLNFVNPLMEIKPIDVRTQNYTMSGVHNEGDVAGDDAIRVLTADGLEVVIDLTVLYRVQANQAPKIVREIGYDFKNVVVRPITRTKIRDNAVYYTAVDLYSVKRDEFQTRIFKTIEENLKARGLVLEQLLVRNISLPASVKGSIEEKIKAEQDAQKMQYVLQKEKQEAERKRVEAQGIADYQKIISMGLGDKQLQYEQIQAMKGLMTSPNSKVIIMGGGGKTPVILDSKN
;
A
#
# COMPACT_ATOMS: atom_id res chain seq x y z
N MET A 1 42.08 17.02 9.67
CA MET A 1 42.57 17.84 10.80
C MET A 1 43.83 17.30 11.44
N PHE A 2 43.93 16.01 11.78
CA PHE A 2 45.11 15.43 12.45
C PHE A 2 46.43 15.61 11.68
N LEU A 3 46.43 15.39 10.35
CA LEU A 3 47.60 15.58 9.49
C LEU A 3 48.09 17.05 9.45
N ILE A 4 47.17 18.01 9.47
CA ILE A 4 47.54 19.43 9.49
C ILE A 4 48.24 19.78 10.79
N ILE A 5 47.74 19.27 11.92
CA ILE A 5 48.38 19.49 13.23
C ILE A 5 49.79 18.88 13.26
N ILE A 6 49.96 17.65 12.75
CA ILE A 6 51.29 17.00 12.64
C ILE A 6 52.20 17.81 11.76
N GLY A 7 51.73 18.28 10.60
CA GLY A 7 52.53 19.10 9.69
C GLY A 7 53.00 20.43 10.34
N ILE A 8 52.11 21.07 11.10
CA ILE A 8 52.42 22.28 11.86
C ILE A 8 53.48 22.00 12.95
N ILE A 9 53.29 20.89 13.69
CA ILE A 9 54.24 20.48 14.72
C ILE A 9 55.64 20.20 14.09
N LEU A 10 55.68 19.48 12.97
CA LEU A 10 56.92 19.19 12.25
C LEU A 10 57.61 20.50 11.75
N PHE A 11 56.81 21.44 11.22
CA PHE A 11 57.33 22.71 10.75
C PHE A 11 57.96 23.55 11.91
N PHE A 12 57.27 23.63 13.05
CA PHE A 12 57.81 24.34 14.23
C PHE A 12 58.94 23.55 14.90
N ALA A 13 58.87 22.22 14.93
CA ALA A 13 59.95 21.39 15.45
C ALA A 13 61.25 21.59 14.64
N ALA A 14 61.17 21.71 13.31
CA ALA A 14 62.29 22.00 12.45
C ALA A 14 63.00 23.36 12.79
N TYR A 15 62.22 24.34 13.26
CA TYR A 15 62.77 25.63 13.73
C TYR A 15 63.49 25.52 15.07
N ARG A 16 62.98 24.67 15.99
CA ARG A 16 63.59 24.43 17.29
C ARG A 16 64.83 23.57 17.21
N VAL A 17 64.84 22.56 16.33
CA VAL A 17 65.93 21.59 16.16
C VAL A 17 67.20 22.25 15.59
N GLN A 18 67.11 23.38 14.88
CA GLN A 18 68.26 24.15 14.45
C GLN A 18 69.20 24.55 15.62
N ASN A 19 68.65 24.69 16.83
CA ASN A 19 69.38 25.13 18.03
C ASN A 19 69.86 23.95 18.92
N LEU A 20 69.58 22.70 18.51
CA LEU A 20 69.94 21.49 19.25
C LEU A 20 70.95 20.68 18.43
N ASN A 21 72.09 20.34 19.04
CA ASN A 21 73.21 19.51 18.43
C ASN A 21 72.77 18.00 18.25
N LEU A 22 71.64 17.78 17.53
CA LEU A 22 71.20 16.42 17.23
C LEU A 22 71.59 16.02 15.78
N PRO A 23 71.87 14.76 15.49
CA PRO A 23 72.30 14.30 14.15
C PRO A 23 71.20 14.56 13.08
N ILE A 24 69.97 14.73 13.47
CA ILE A 24 68.80 15.08 12.59
C ILE A 24 68.89 16.57 12.19
N ALA A 25 69.65 17.42 12.88
CA ALA A 25 69.73 18.85 12.61
C ALA A 25 70.65 19.19 11.39
N GLN A 26 71.23 18.21 10.72
CA GLN A 26 72.11 18.41 9.54
C GLN A 26 71.32 18.89 8.28
N HIS A 27 69.99 18.62 8.21
CA HIS A 27 69.17 19.04 7.07
C HIS A 27 67.83 19.71 7.50
N PRO A 28 67.84 20.87 8.14
CA PRO A 28 66.64 21.52 8.64
C PRO A 28 65.66 21.93 7.52
N GLY A 29 66.21 22.20 6.32
CA GLY A 29 65.42 22.50 5.13
C GLY A 29 64.54 21.34 4.67
N SER A 30 65.07 20.10 4.75
CA SER A 30 64.31 18.91 4.36
C SER A 30 63.14 18.65 5.32
N ILE A 31 63.30 18.85 6.62
CA ILE A 31 62.25 18.67 7.63
C ILE A 31 61.15 19.72 7.44
N ARG A 32 61.49 20.97 7.11
CA ARG A 32 60.49 22.02 6.79
C ARG A 32 59.73 21.69 5.52
N LEU A 33 60.42 21.22 4.48
CA LEU A 33 59.81 20.83 3.22
C LEU A 33 58.83 19.68 3.43
N VAL A 34 59.19 18.64 4.20
CA VAL A 34 58.30 17.55 4.60
C VAL A 34 57.09 18.08 5.40
N GLY A 35 57.32 18.99 6.36
CA GLY A 35 56.23 19.62 7.12
C GLY A 35 55.22 20.36 6.23
N ILE A 36 55.71 21.12 5.24
CA ILE A 36 54.88 21.81 4.27
C ILE A 36 54.09 20.82 3.40
N ILE A 37 54.75 19.76 2.91
CA ILE A 37 54.07 18.71 2.11
C ILE A 37 52.93 18.06 2.94
N VAL A 38 53.20 17.71 4.21
CA VAL A 38 52.20 17.12 5.10
C VAL A 38 51.02 18.07 5.36
N ILE A 39 51.29 19.39 5.52
CA ILE A 39 50.24 20.41 5.63
C ILE A 39 49.40 20.45 4.36
N ILE A 40 50.00 20.55 3.19
CA ILE A 40 49.28 20.60 1.90
C ILE A 40 48.45 19.32 1.72
N LEU A 41 49.00 18.17 2.01
CA LEU A 41 48.29 16.88 1.93
C LEU A 41 47.14 16.81 2.93
N GLY A 42 47.33 17.34 4.13
CA GLY A 42 46.31 17.43 5.16
C GLY A 42 45.17 18.36 4.77
N VAL A 43 45.45 19.50 4.14
CA VAL A 43 44.42 20.44 3.63
C VAL A 43 43.69 19.81 2.47
N THR A 44 44.37 19.23 1.48
CA THR A 44 43.70 18.61 0.31
C THR A 44 42.79 17.46 0.71
N THR A 45 43.21 16.60 1.63
CA THR A 45 42.38 15.51 2.14
C THR A 45 41.17 16.02 2.97
N SER A 46 41.31 17.16 3.62
CA SER A 46 40.27 17.81 4.40
C SER A 46 39.20 18.48 3.50
N CYS A 47 39.61 18.90 2.30
CA CYS A 47 38.71 19.54 1.31
C CYS A 47 37.83 18.53 0.57
N VAL A 48 38.20 17.24 0.57
CA VAL A 48 37.44 16.20 -0.14
C VAL A 48 36.48 15.54 0.83
N LYS A 49 35.20 15.58 0.49
CA LYS A 49 34.14 14.88 1.23
C LYS A 49 33.34 13.99 0.29
N GLN A 50 33.16 12.75 0.70
CA GLN A 50 32.32 11.79 0.02
C GLN A 50 30.94 11.80 0.66
N ILE A 51 29.90 11.84 -0.18
CA ILE A 51 28.49 11.71 0.21
C ILE A 51 27.96 10.46 -0.48
N ASP A 52 27.32 9.61 0.31
CA ASP A 52 26.79 8.34 -0.16
C ASP A 52 25.63 8.51 -1.14
N ALA A 53 25.42 7.50 -1.98
CA ALA A 53 24.30 7.48 -2.92
C ALA A 53 22.95 7.52 -2.17
N GLY A 54 22.05 8.37 -2.64
CA GLY A 54 20.74 8.61 -2.00
C GLY A 54 20.78 9.57 -0.82
N GLN A 55 21.93 10.20 -0.56
CA GLN A 55 22.08 11.26 0.42
C GLN A 55 22.52 12.56 -0.24
N ILE A 56 22.24 13.66 0.44
CA ILE A 56 22.74 15.00 0.13
C ILE A 56 23.45 15.56 1.34
N GLY A 57 24.49 16.37 1.11
CA GLY A 57 25.21 17.04 2.17
C GLY A 57 24.68 18.43 2.41
N VAL A 58 24.15 18.69 3.59
CA VAL A 58 23.82 20.06 4.03
C VAL A 58 25.05 20.66 4.69
N GLN A 59 25.47 21.80 4.18
CA GLN A 59 26.67 22.51 4.62
C GLN A 59 26.33 23.53 5.70
N SER A 60 27.14 23.59 6.74
CA SER A 60 27.09 24.67 7.73
C SER A 60 28.47 25.26 7.98
N LEU A 61 28.55 26.60 8.03
CA LEU A 61 29.76 27.31 8.35
C LEU A 61 29.54 28.05 9.68
N PHE A 62 30.25 27.65 10.71
CA PHE A 62 30.14 28.18 12.08
C PHE A 62 28.68 28.24 12.58
N GLY A 63 27.91 27.18 12.28
CA GLY A 63 26.50 27.07 12.68
C GLY A 63 25.49 27.70 11.69
N LYS A 64 25.95 28.49 10.69
CA LYS A 64 25.06 29.02 9.65
C LYS A 64 24.91 28.02 8.53
N VAL A 65 23.69 27.50 8.34
CA VAL A 65 23.33 26.59 7.24
C VAL A 65 23.37 27.36 5.92
N GLN A 66 24.08 26.79 4.93
CA GLN A 66 24.18 27.33 3.57
C GLN A 66 22.99 26.83 2.75
N ASP A 67 22.58 27.58 1.73
CA ASP A 67 21.45 27.21 0.86
C ASP A 67 21.85 26.17 -0.21
N GLU A 68 23.14 26.08 -0.48
CA GLU A 68 23.69 25.13 -1.44
C GLU A 68 23.84 23.73 -0.81
N VAL A 69 23.42 22.71 -1.54
CA VAL A 69 23.51 21.31 -1.15
C VAL A 69 24.58 20.59 -1.97
N LEU A 70 25.28 19.67 -1.33
CA LEU A 70 26.23 18.81 -2.01
C LEU A 70 25.50 17.56 -2.49
N SER A 71 25.72 17.21 -3.76
CA SER A 71 25.20 15.98 -4.34
C SER A 71 26.00 14.76 -3.90
N SER A 72 25.43 13.57 -4.13
CA SER A 72 26.14 12.29 -3.92
C SER A 72 27.41 12.21 -4.77
N GLY A 73 28.45 11.60 -4.21
CA GLY A 73 29.76 11.45 -4.82
C GLY A 73 30.85 12.24 -4.11
N LEU A 74 31.96 12.49 -4.80
CA LEU A 74 33.08 13.27 -4.28
C LEU A 74 32.84 14.75 -4.49
N ASN A 75 32.92 15.52 -3.39
CA ASN A 75 32.71 16.96 -3.40
C ASN A 75 33.96 17.65 -2.83
N PHE A 76 34.32 18.78 -3.46
CA PHE A 76 35.36 19.68 -2.94
C PHE A 76 34.68 20.78 -2.13
N VAL A 77 35.06 20.86 -0.86
CA VAL A 77 34.44 21.77 0.10
C VAL A 77 35.48 22.54 0.92
N ASN A 78 35.09 23.66 1.44
CA ASN A 78 35.94 24.37 2.38
C ASN A 78 36.12 23.49 3.66
N PRO A 79 37.36 23.24 4.12
CA PRO A 79 37.65 22.39 5.27
C PRO A 79 37.06 22.90 6.60
N LEU A 80 36.62 24.17 6.65
CA LEU A 80 35.96 24.77 7.81
C LEU A 80 34.44 24.51 7.84
N MET A 81 33.88 23.95 6.76
CA MET A 81 32.46 23.62 6.71
C MET A 81 32.18 22.27 7.37
N GLU A 82 31.17 22.26 8.20
CA GLU A 82 30.56 21.04 8.72
C GLU A 82 29.51 20.55 7.72
N ILE A 83 29.60 19.28 7.31
CA ILE A 83 28.69 18.65 6.37
C ILE A 83 27.97 17.54 7.09
N LYS A 84 26.63 17.60 7.10
CA LYS A 84 25.78 16.54 7.62
C LYS A 84 24.94 15.95 6.51
N PRO A 85 25.02 14.62 6.29
CA PRO A 85 24.24 13.96 5.27
C PRO A 85 22.76 13.89 5.68
N ILE A 86 21.86 14.07 4.71
CA ILE A 86 20.41 13.84 4.84
C ILE A 86 20.01 12.82 3.77
N ASP A 87 19.30 11.79 4.17
CA ASP A 87 18.74 10.81 3.25
C ASP A 87 17.54 11.43 2.48
N VAL A 88 17.60 11.37 1.15
CA VAL A 88 16.56 11.87 0.25
C VAL A 88 15.75 10.74 -0.40
N ARG A 89 16.09 9.49 -0.06
CA ARG A 89 15.30 8.32 -0.46
C ARG A 89 13.98 8.29 0.30
N THR A 90 13.08 7.47 -0.17
CA THR A 90 11.82 7.18 0.53
C THR A 90 12.12 6.63 1.92
N GLN A 91 11.58 7.30 2.92
CA GLN A 91 11.62 6.90 4.32
C GLN A 91 10.21 6.50 4.74
N ASN A 92 10.11 5.59 5.68
CA ASN A 92 8.85 5.23 6.29
C ASN A 92 8.78 5.70 7.74
N TYR A 93 7.57 5.94 8.19
CA TYR A 93 7.24 6.10 9.59
C TYR A 93 5.96 5.32 9.90
N THR A 94 6.08 4.31 10.75
CA THR A 94 4.97 3.44 11.12
C THR A 94 4.49 3.74 12.54
N MET A 95 3.20 4.02 12.66
CA MET A 95 2.48 4.18 13.91
C MET A 95 1.57 2.96 14.10
N SER A 96 1.89 2.13 15.07
CA SER A 96 1.15 0.89 15.36
C SER A 96 0.97 0.70 16.85
N GLY A 97 -0.14 0.07 17.22
CA GLY A 97 -0.40 -0.39 18.59
C GLY A 97 0.23 -1.75 18.89
N VAL A 98 0.75 -2.43 17.87
CA VAL A 98 1.39 -3.74 18.04
C VAL A 98 2.84 -3.53 18.44
N HIS A 99 3.24 -4.21 19.53
CA HIS A 99 4.61 -4.15 20.03
C HIS A 99 5.59 -4.63 18.95
N ASN A 100 6.67 -3.86 18.73
CA ASN A 100 7.72 -4.09 17.72
C ASN A 100 7.34 -3.94 16.23
N GLU A 101 6.16 -3.43 15.90
CA GLU A 101 5.80 -3.09 14.51
C GLU A 101 5.98 -1.60 14.16
N GLY A 102 6.00 -0.73 15.16
CA GLY A 102 6.14 0.72 15.00
C GLY A 102 7.58 1.21 15.11
N ASP A 103 7.83 2.44 14.68
CA ASP A 103 9.12 3.14 14.84
C ASP A 103 9.41 3.52 16.31
N VAL A 104 8.37 3.57 17.14
CA VAL A 104 8.46 3.86 18.57
C VAL A 104 8.13 2.59 19.35
N ALA A 105 8.98 2.24 20.29
CA ALA A 105 8.73 1.09 21.16
C ALA A 105 7.47 1.34 22.02
N GLY A 106 6.53 0.42 21.95
CA GLY A 106 5.25 0.51 22.66
C GLY A 106 4.06 0.86 21.76
N ASP A 107 2.97 1.33 22.39
CA ASP A 107 1.75 1.70 21.69
C ASP A 107 1.86 3.11 21.08
N ASP A 108 2.07 3.21 19.79
CA ASP A 108 2.08 4.46 19.04
C ASP A 108 0.89 4.58 18.07
N ALA A 109 -0.12 3.70 18.18
CA ALA A 109 -1.35 3.79 17.41
C ALA A 109 -2.06 5.13 17.58
N ILE A 110 -2.81 5.50 16.57
CA ILE A 110 -3.56 6.76 16.60
C ILE A 110 -4.98 6.47 17.09
N ARG A 111 -5.32 6.99 18.26
CA ARG A 111 -6.68 6.96 18.79
C ARG A 111 -7.43 8.20 18.31
N VAL A 112 -8.56 7.97 17.66
CA VAL A 112 -9.42 9.03 17.10
C VAL A 112 -10.86 8.85 17.57
N LEU A 113 -11.56 9.96 17.71
CA LEU A 113 -12.99 9.97 17.96
C LEU A 113 -13.72 10.13 16.63
N THR A 114 -14.68 9.27 16.37
CA THR A 114 -15.50 9.27 15.15
C THR A 114 -16.75 10.16 15.31
N ALA A 115 -17.49 10.40 14.21
CA ALA A 115 -18.69 11.22 14.20
C ALA A 115 -19.80 10.71 15.15
N ASP A 116 -19.85 9.40 15.38
CA ASP A 116 -20.78 8.72 16.29
C ASP A 116 -20.25 8.63 17.74
N GLY A 117 -19.14 9.33 18.06
CA GLY A 117 -18.58 9.40 19.41
C GLY A 117 -17.82 8.15 19.86
N LEU A 118 -17.50 7.23 18.95
CA LEU A 118 -16.73 6.02 19.25
C LEU A 118 -15.23 6.28 19.11
N GLU A 119 -14.45 5.71 20.02
CA GLU A 119 -13.00 5.70 19.91
C GLU A 119 -12.56 4.57 19.00
N VAL A 120 -11.81 4.92 17.94
CA VAL A 120 -11.24 3.99 16.97
C VAL A 120 -9.72 4.09 17.01
N VAL A 121 -9.05 2.94 16.94
CA VAL A 121 -7.60 2.85 16.88
C VAL A 121 -7.18 2.59 15.44
N ILE A 122 -6.29 3.45 14.94
CA ILE A 122 -5.82 3.40 13.55
C ILE A 122 -4.31 3.17 13.54
N ASP A 123 -3.88 2.09 12.89
CA ASP A 123 -2.48 1.82 12.57
C ASP A 123 -2.20 2.27 11.15
N LEU A 124 -1.08 2.97 10.98
CA LEU A 124 -0.78 3.57 9.69
C LEU A 124 0.73 3.68 9.44
N THR A 125 1.11 3.58 8.18
CA THR A 125 2.48 3.86 7.71
C THR A 125 2.46 5.03 6.74
N VAL A 126 3.36 5.97 6.97
CA VAL A 126 3.60 7.14 6.10
C VAL A 126 4.89 6.92 5.33
N LEU A 127 4.83 6.93 4.01
CA LEU A 127 6.00 6.96 3.14
C LEU A 127 6.23 8.40 2.69
N TYR A 128 7.41 8.91 2.99
CA TYR A 128 7.76 10.29 2.67
C TYR A 128 9.24 10.39 2.28
N ARG A 129 9.60 11.49 1.63
CA ARG A 129 10.99 11.82 1.34
C ARG A 129 11.26 13.30 1.52
N VAL A 130 12.53 13.62 1.74
CA VAL A 130 13.01 14.99 1.78
C VAL A 130 13.18 15.51 0.35
N GLN A 131 12.68 16.71 0.08
CA GLN A 131 12.94 17.41 -1.17
C GLN A 131 14.34 18.02 -1.12
N ALA A 132 15.26 17.52 -1.98
CA ALA A 132 16.69 17.82 -1.91
C ALA A 132 16.98 19.34 -1.86
N ASN A 133 16.29 20.13 -2.70
CA ASN A 133 16.46 21.58 -2.76
C ASN A 133 15.90 22.33 -1.54
N GLN A 134 15.05 21.69 -0.73
CA GLN A 134 14.48 22.27 0.50
C GLN A 134 15.19 21.81 1.78
N ALA A 135 16.14 20.87 1.67
CA ALA A 135 16.84 20.31 2.82
C ALA A 135 17.54 21.39 3.69
N PRO A 136 18.23 22.42 3.15
CA PRO A 136 18.79 23.47 3.96
C PRO A 136 17.76 24.25 4.77
N LYS A 137 16.58 24.48 4.18
CA LYS A 137 15.46 25.14 4.86
C LYS A 137 14.92 24.26 5.99
N ILE A 138 14.74 22.98 5.75
CA ILE A 138 14.30 22.00 6.76
C ILE A 138 15.26 22.02 7.94
N VAL A 139 16.57 21.92 7.68
CA VAL A 139 17.58 21.92 8.76
C VAL A 139 17.57 23.23 9.55
N ARG A 140 17.38 24.35 8.88
CA ARG A 140 17.37 25.69 9.50
C ARG A 140 16.16 25.93 10.39
N GLU A 141 14.97 25.49 9.94
CA GLU A 141 13.69 25.76 10.60
C GLU A 141 13.27 24.64 11.57
N ILE A 142 13.62 23.41 11.29
CA ILE A 142 13.13 22.23 11.99
C ILE A 142 14.26 21.43 12.63
N GLY A 143 15.42 21.36 11.96
CA GLY A 143 16.55 20.52 12.37
C GLY A 143 16.57 19.19 11.65
N TYR A 144 17.40 18.25 12.15
CA TYR A 144 17.57 16.92 11.55
C TYR A 144 16.50 15.91 11.98
N ASP A 145 15.79 16.17 13.06
CA ASP A 145 14.73 15.29 13.57
C ASP A 145 13.33 15.68 13.05
N PHE A 146 13.24 16.02 11.77
CA PHE A 146 11.98 16.40 11.12
C PHE A 146 10.92 15.27 11.15
N LYS A 147 11.35 14.02 11.31
CA LYS A 147 10.48 12.85 11.48
C LYS A 147 9.59 13.03 12.73
N ASN A 148 10.21 13.25 13.89
CA ASN A 148 9.49 13.36 15.17
C ASN A 148 8.87 14.75 15.39
N VAL A 149 9.48 15.80 14.85
CA VAL A 149 9.01 17.19 15.04
C VAL A 149 7.89 17.56 14.07
N VAL A 150 7.88 17.01 12.85
CA VAL A 150 6.96 17.42 11.77
C VAL A 150 6.09 16.27 11.29
N VAL A 151 6.69 15.19 10.79
CA VAL A 151 5.92 14.10 10.15
C VAL A 151 4.92 13.50 11.12
N ARG A 152 5.40 13.07 12.28
CA ARG A 152 4.58 12.41 13.30
C ARG A 152 3.43 13.30 13.81
N PRO A 153 3.66 14.55 14.29
CA PRO A 153 2.59 15.39 14.81
C PRO A 153 1.56 15.81 13.76
N ILE A 154 2.00 16.16 12.55
CA ILE A 154 1.11 16.55 11.45
C ILE A 154 0.21 15.37 11.09
N THR A 155 0.78 14.20 10.87
CA THR A 155 0.01 13.00 10.52
C THR A 155 -1.05 12.69 11.59
N ARG A 156 -0.65 12.65 12.86
CA ARG A 156 -1.59 12.37 13.97
C ARG A 156 -2.72 13.39 14.05
N THR A 157 -2.38 14.68 13.93
CA THR A 157 -3.38 15.75 14.00
C THR A 157 -4.35 15.69 12.82
N LYS A 158 -3.83 15.55 11.58
CA LYS A 158 -4.68 15.55 10.39
C LYS A 158 -5.59 14.30 10.31
N ILE A 159 -5.16 13.18 10.83
CA ILE A 159 -6.02 12.00 10.95
C ILE A 159 -7.15 12.26 11.95
N ARG A 160 -6.84 12.82 13.14
CA ARG A 160 -7.88 13.18 14.13
C ARG A 160 -8.86 14.19 13.58
N ASP A 161 -8.39 15.25 12.93
CA ASP A 161 -9.22 16.30 12.35
C ASP A 161 -10.20 15.76 11.29
N ASN A 162 -9.80 14.73 10.55
CA ASN A 162 -10.62 14.15 9.50
C ASN A 162 -11.51 13.00 9.98
N ALA A 163 -11.15 12.29 11.03
CA ALA A 163 -11.91 11.15 11.55
C ALA A 163 -13.30 11.56 12.07
N VAL A 164 -13.45 12.77 12.58
CA VAL A 164 -14.72 13.30 13.11
C VAL A 164 -15.83 13.44 12.07
N TYR A 165 -15.50 13.36 10.79
CA TYR A 165 -16.50 13.43 9.69
C TYR A 165 -17.02 12.04 9.28
N TYR A 166 -16.50 10.97 9.85
CA TYR A 166 -16.86 9.59 9.50
C TYR A 166 -17.35 8.84 10.72
N THR A 167 -18.34 7.96 10.51
CA THR A 167 -18.74 7.01 11.57
C THR A 167 -17.73 5.87 11.68
N ALA A 168 -17.75 5.15 12.80
CA ALA A 168 -16.86 4.00 12.99
C ALA A 168 -17.08 2.91 11.91
N VAL A 169 -18.34 2.71 11.47
CA VAL A 169 -18.69 1.79 10.39
C VAL A 169 -18.13 2.26 9.06
N ASP A 170 -18.23 3.56 8.74
CA ASP A 170 -17.68 4.14 7.51
C ASP A 170 -16.17 3.90 7.41
N LEU A 171 -15.44 4.13 8.51
CA LEU A 171 -13.98 3.94 8.56
C LEU A 171 -13.59 2.47 8.45
N TYR A 172 -14.40 1.58 9.05
CA TYR A 172 -14.10 0.15 9.06
C TYR A 172 -14.39 -0.53 7.72
N SER A 173 -15.40 -0.07 6.96
CA SER A 173 -15.86 -0.79 5.76
C SER A 173 -16.05 0.07 4.51
N VAL A 174 -17.07 0.94 4.49
CA VAL A 174 -17.61 1.50 3.25
C VAL A 174 -16.81 2.66 2.69
N LYS A 175 -16.32 3.57 3.56
CA LYS A 175 -15.65 4.82 3.14
C LYS A 175 -14.17 4.86 3.50
N ARG A 176 -13.56 3.70 3.70
CA ARG A 176 -12.12 3.61 4.05
C ARG A 176 -11.23 4.29 3.01
N ASP A 177 -11.50 4.06 1.73
CA ASP A 177 -10.70 4.62 0.63
C ASP A 177 -10.92 6.14 0.49
N GLU A 178 -12.15 6.61 0.70
CA GLU A 178 -12.47 8.04 0.73
C GLU A 178 -11.72 8.74 1.87
N PHE A 179 -11.77 8.17 3.06
CA PHE A 179 -11.04 8.66 4.23
C PHE A 179 -9.53 8.70 3.96
N GLN A 180 -8.95 7.62 3.43
CA GLN A 180 -7.52 7.56 3.08
C GLN A 180 -7.13 8.64 2.08
N THR A 181 -7.94 8.86 1.04
CA THR A 181 -7.70 9.90 0.02
C THR A 181 -7.76 11.29 0.65
N ARG A 182 -8.72 11.55 1.52
CA ARG A 182 -8.90 12.83 2.19
C ARG A 182 -7.74 13.17 3.13
N ILE A 183 -7.34 12.22 3.97
CA ILE A 183 -6.21 12.43 4.88
C ILE A 183 -4.89 12.55 4.12
N PHE A 184 -4.69 11.77 3.04
CA PHE A 184 -3.53 11.88 2.17
C PHE A 184 -3.37 13.31 1.66
N LYS A 185 -4.40 13.88 1.02
CA LYS A 185 -4.37 15.24 0.48
C LYS A 185 -4.06 16.28 1.56
N THR A 186 -4.71 16.16 2.72
CA THR A 186 -4.53 17.11 3.82
C THR A 186 -3.10 17.04 4.42
N ILE A 187 -2.53 15.84 4.53
CA ILE A 187 -1.17 15.64 5.04
C ILE A 187 -0.15 16.09 3.99
N GLU A 188 -0.35 15.74 2.71
CA GLU A 188 0.52 16.14 1.60
C GLU A 188 0.72 17.65 1.55
N GLU A 189 -0.36 18.44 1.58
CA GLU A 189 -0.33 19.90 1.57
C GLU A 189 0.52 20.46 2.74
N ASN A 190 0.35 19.90 3.94
CA ASN A 190 1.07 20.33 5.13
C ASN A 190 2.57 19.94 5.13
N LEU A 191 2.90 18.76 4.61
CA LEU A 191 4.29 18.31 4.50
C LEU A 191 5.03 19.05 3.38
N LYS A 192 4.36 19.26 2.23
CA LYS A 192 4.91 19.99 1.08
C LYS A 192 5.29 21.43 1.44
N ALA A 193 4.50 22.12 2.24
CA ALA A 193 4.81 23.46 2.73
C ALA A 193 6.12 23.52 3.54
N ARG A 194 6.56 22.38 4.08
CA ARG A 194 7.79 22.22 4.88
C ARG A 194 8.94 21.54 4.13
N GLY A 195 8.80 21.33 2.82
CA GLY A 195 9.84 20.72 1.97
C GLY A 195 9.91 19.19 2.04
N LEU A 196 8.87 18.55 2.57
CA LEU A 196 8.71 17.10 2.58
C LEU A 196 7.69 16.68 1.53
N VAL A 197 7.93 15.58 0.84
CA VAL A 197 6.99 14.99 -0.12
C VAL A 197 6.37 13.76 0.50
N LEU A 198 5.04 13.75 0.62
CA LEU A 198 4.29 12.55 0.95
C LEU A 198 4.17 11.70 -0.31
N GLU A 199 4.68 10.49 -0.29
CA GLU A 199 4.60 9.56 -1.42
C GLU A 199 3.39 8.64 -1.28
N GLN A 200 3.19 8.09 -0.08
CA GLN A 200 2.08 7.18 0.16
C GLN A 200 1.65 7.22 1.63
N LEU A 201 0.37 6.98 1.84
CA LEU A 201 -0.22 6.80 3.17
C LEU A 201 -0.94 5.45 3.19
N LEU A 202 -0.50 4.55 4.05
CA LEU A 202 -1.01 3.20 4.14
C LEU A 202 -1.76 3.03 5.46
N VAL A 203 -3.07 3.03 5.40
CA VAL A 203 -3.91 2.64 6.55
C VAL A 203 -3.85 1.13 6.68
N ARG A 204 -3.15 0.63 7.69
CA ARG A 204 -2.90 -0.81 7.90
C ARG A 204 -4.09 -1.48 8.55
N ASN A 205 -4.46 -0.99 9.72
CA ASN A 205 -5.55 -1.55 10.50
C ASN A 205 -6.42 -0.44 11.10
N ILE A 206 -7.70 -0.72 11.21
CA ILE A 206 -8.68 0.12 11.92
C ILE A 206 -9.39 -0.79 12.91
N SER A 207 -9.08 -0.61 14.19
CA SER A 207 -9.62 -1.44 15.26
C SER A 207 -10.72 -0.71 16.01
N LEU A 208 -11.85 -1.37 16.12
CA LEU A 208 -13.00 -0.90 16.90
C LEU A 208 -12.93 -1.43 18.34
N PRO A 209 -13.50 -0.73 19.32
CA PRO A 209 -13.69 -1.28 20.66
C PRO A 209 -14.45 -2.61 20.63
N ALA A 210 -14.03 -3.58 21.43
CA ALA A 210 -14.62 -4.92 21.44
C ALA A 210 -16.13 -4.90 21.71
N SER A 211 -16.60 -3.95 22.53
CA SER A 211 -18.03 -3.77 22.86
C SER A 211 -18.89 -3.34 21.66
N VAL A 212 -18.29 -2.72 20.68
CA VAL A 212 -19.01 -2.17 19.51
C VAL A 212 -18.86 -3.08 18.30
N LYS A 213 -17.74 -3.78 18.22
CA LYS A 213 -17.43 -4.66 17.07
C LYS A 213 -18.50 -5.71 16.82
N GLY A 214 -19.00 -6.38 17.89
CA GLY A 214 -20.06 -7.37 17.79
C GLY A 214 -21.35 -6.81 17.23
N SER A 215 -21.82 -5.65 17.73
CA SER A 215 -23.05 -5.01 17.25
C SER A 215 -22.95 -4.55 15.78
N ILE A 216 -21.76 -4.11 15.35
CA ILE A 216 -21.52 -3.72 13.96
C ILE A 216 -21.50 -4.95 13.04
N GLU A 217 -20.84 -6.03 13.47
CA GLU A 217 -20.81 -7.30 12.72
C GLU A 217 -22.23 -7.88 12.56
N GLU A 218 -23.05 -7.84 13.62
CA GLU A 218 -24.45 -8.27 13.56
C GLU A 218 -25.27 -7.41 12.60
N LYS A 219 -25.10 -6.08 12.63
CA LYS A 219 -25.77 -5.17 11.68
C LYS A 219 -25.36 -5.46 10.24
N ILE A 220 -24.07 -5.57 9.97
CA ILE A 220 -23.57 -5.90 8.62
C ILE A 220 -24.13 -7.25 8.15
N LYS A 221 -24.16 -8.26 9.03
CA LYS A 221 -24.75 -9.56 8.73
C LYS A 221 -26.23 -9.46 8.40
N ALA A 222 -27.00 -8.72 9.18
CA ALA A 222 -28.41 -8.51 8.92
C ALA A 222 -28.67 -7.80 7.58
N GLU A 223 -27.85 -6.79 7.24
CA GLU A 223 -27.93 -6.12 5.94
C GLU A 223 -27.58 -7.05 4.78
N GLN A 224 -26.54 -7.89 4.93
CA GLN A 224 -26.16 -8.90 3.94
C GLN A 224 -27.26 -9.96 3.75
N ASP A 225 -27.87 -10.42 4.84
CA ASP A 225 -28.97 -11.38 4.79
C ASP A 225 -30.21 -10.79 4.11
N ALA A 226 -30.53 -9.51 4.36
CA ALA A 226 -31.60 -8.79 3.68
C ALA A 226 -31.33 -8.65 2.17
N GLN A 227 -30.12 -8.29 1.78
CA GLN A 227 -29.72 -8.23 0.36
C GLN A 227 -29.81 -9.61 -0.30
N LYS A 228 -29.30 -10.65 0.37
CA LYS A 228 -29.39 -12.03 -0.11
C LYS A 228 -30.84 -12.45 -0.34
N MET A 229 -31.74 -12.12 0.60
CA MET A 229 -33.15 -12.41 0.45
C MET A 229 -33.78 -11.70 -0.76
N GLN A 230 -33.40 -10.45 -1.03
CA GLN A 230 -33.84 -9.72 -2.24
C GLN A 230 -33.39 -10.43 -3.52
N TYR A 231 -32.14 -10.89 -3.59
CA TYR A 231 -31.64 -11.67 -4.74
C TYR A 231 -32.37 -13.00 -4.90
N VAL A 232 -32.67 -13.70 -3.79
CA VAL A 232 -33.45 -14.94 -3.82
C VAL A 232 -34.87 -14.67 -4.36
N LEU A 233 -35.54 -13.65 -3.85
CA LEU A 233 -36.88 -13.27 -4.35
C LEU A 233 -36.86 -12.87 -5.84
N GLN A 234 -35.85 -12.17 -6.28
CA GLN A 234 -35.68 -11.84 -7.70
C GLN A 234 -35.46 -13.08 -8.56
N LYS A 235 -34.62 -14.01 -8.11
CA LYS A 235 -34.39 -15.30 -8.78
C LYS A 235 -35.68 -16.11 -8.87
N GLU A 236 -36.40 -16.26 -7.77
CA GLU A 236 -37.66 -17.01 -7.74
C GLU A 236 -38.73 -16.40 -8.68
N LYS A 237 -38.83 -15.06 -8.73
CA LYS A 237 -39.70 -14.36 -9.68
C LYS A 237 -39.31 -14.68 -11.13
N GLN A 238 -38.01 -14.63 -11.45
CA GLN A 238 -37.54 -14.95 -12.81
C GLN A 238 -37.79 -16.41 -13.16
N GLU A 239 -37.61 -17.31 -12.19
CA GLU A 239 -37.86 -18.73 -12.41
C GLU A 239 -39.32 -19.07 -12.57
N ALA A 240 -40.20 -18.41 -11.81
CA ALA A 240 -41.64 -18.50 -11.99
C ALA A 240 -42.09 -17.98 -13.37
N GLU A 241 -41.53 -16.84 -13.81
CA GLU A 241 -41.81 -16.30 -15.15
C GLU A 241 -41.31 -17.22 -16.27
N ARG A 242 -40.09 -17.77 -16.12
CA ARG A 242 -39.55 -18.76 -17.06
C ARG A 242 -40.48 -19.98 -17.18
N LYS A 243 -40.93 -20.54 -16.03
CA LYS A 243 -41.85 -21.70 -16.02
C LYS A 243 -43.21 -21.32 -16.64
N ARG A 244 -43.68 -20.10 -16.44
CA ARG A 244 -44.94 -19.61 -17.06
C ARG A 244 -44.79 -19.52 -18.57
N VAL A 245 -43.71 -18.95 -19.08
CA VAL A 245 -43.43 -18.84 -20.52
C VAL A 245 -43.24 -20.22 -21.13
N GLU A 246 -42.54 -21.14 -20.45
CA GLU A 246 -42.38 -22.54 -20.87
C GLU A 246 -43.75 -23.26 -20.96
N ALA A 247 -44.58 -23.15 -19.93
CA ALA A 247 -45.93 -23.75 -19.93
C ALA A 247 -46.80 -23.16 -21.04
N GLN A 248 -46.72 -21.86 -21.28
CA GLN A 248 -47.45 -21.17 -22.37
C GLN A 248 -46.97 -21.73 -23.73
N GLY A 249 -45.65 -21.84 -23.91
CA GLY A 249 -45.06 -22.44 -25.14
C GLY A 249 -45.51 -23.88 -25.39
N ILE A 250 -45.61 -24.68 -24.33
CA ILE A 250 -46.12 -26.06 -24.43
C ILE A 250 -47.62 -26.07 -24.81
N ALA A 251 -48.43 -25.20 -24.19
CA ALA A 251 -49.85 -25.08 -24.51
C ALA A 251 -50.07 -24.59 -25.94
N ASP A 252 -49.31 -23.60 -26.41
CA ASP A 252 -49.39 -23.13 -27.79
C ASP A 252 -48.92 -24.21 -28.79
N TYR A 253 -47.86 -24.95 -28.48
CA TYR A 253 -47.41 -26.08 -29.24
C TYR A 253 -48.50 -27.18 -29.35
N GLN A 254 -49.10 -27.58 -28.22
CA GLN A 254 -50.21 -28.56 -28.22
C GLN A 254 -51.41 -28.08 -29.00
N LYS A 255 -51.74 -26.78 -28.92
CA LYS A 255 -52.85 -26.19 -29.69
C LYS A 255 -52.59 -26.24 -31.20
N ILE A 256 -51.39 -25.91 -31.63
CA ILE A 256 -50.98 -25.97 -33.05
C ILE A 256 -51.04 -27.43 -33.56
N ILE A 257 -50.53 -28.39 -32.78
CA ILE A 257 -50.60 -29.79 -33.13
C ILE A 257 -52.04 -30.27 -33.21
N SER A 258 -52.89 -29.98 -32.24
CA SER A 258 -54.27 -30.38 -32.19
C SER A 258 -55.12 -29.81 -33.36
N MET A 259 -54.77 -28.64 -33.87
CA MET A 259 -55.41 -28.07 -35.05
C MET A 259 -54.92 -28.68 -36.36
N GLY A 260 -53.69 -29.23 -36.37
CA GLY A 260 -53.07 -29.85 -37.57
C GLY A 260 -53.22 -31.35 -37.70
N LEU A 261 -53.53 -32.06 -36.59
CA LEU A 261 -53.62 -33.52 -36.57
C LEU A 261 -55.06 -33.96 -36.90
N GLY A 262 -55.34 -34.12 -38.18
CA GLY A 262 -56.47 -34.94 -38.60
C GLY A 262 -56.21 -36.43 -38.32
N ASP A 263 -57.26 -37.26 -38.24
CA ASP A 263 -57.19 -38.73 -37.97
C ASP A 263 -56.13 -39.44 -38.81
N LYS A 264 -55.92 -39.00 -40.05
CA LYS A 264 -54.91 -39.56 -40.95
C LYS A 264 -53.45 -39.29 -40.52
N GLN A 265 -53.21 -38.14 -39.89
CA GLN A 265 -51.90 -37.77 -39.38
C GLN A 265 -51.55 -38.56 -38.11
N LEU A 266 -52.50 -38.77 -37.23
CA LEU A 266 -52.36 -39.63 -36.05
C LEU A 266 -52.01 -41.07 -36.42
N GLN A 267 -52.69 -41.61 -37.47
CA GLN A 267 -52.37 -42.92 -38.00
C GLN A 267 -51.00 -42.99 -38.62
N TYR A 268 -50.53 -41.95 -39.32
CA TYR A 268 -49.16 -41.87 -39.87
C TYR A 268 -48.09 -41.83 -38.76
N GLU A 269 -48.30 -41.07 -37.72
CA GLU A 269 -47.42 -40.97 -36.56
C GLU A 269 -47.34 -42.31 -35.79
N GLN A 270 -48.48 -43.00 -35.62
CA GLN A 270 -48.51 -44.35 -35.06
C GLN A 270 -47.69 -45.35 -35.91
N ILE A 271 -47.79 -45.30 -37.24
CA ILE A 271 -47.00 -46.14 -38.15
C ILE A 271 -45.52 -45.79 -38.07
N GLN A 272 -45.14 -44.55 -37.97
CA GLN A 272 -43.73 -44.12 -37.80
C GLN A 272 -43.18 -44.57 -36.44
N ALA A 273 -43.93 -44.44 -35.36
CA ALA A 273 -43.53 -44.94 -34.04
C ALA A 273 -43.35 -46.45 -34.02
N MET A 274 -44.24 -47.20 -34.70
CA MET A 274 -44.11 -48.63 -34.89
C MET A 274 -42.84 -48.96 -35.68
N LYS A 275 -42.53 -48.28 -36.78
CA LYS A 275 -41.29 -48.45 -37.55
C LYS A 275 -40.05 -48.20 -36.68
N GLY A 276 -40.05 -47.17 -35.85
CA GLY A 276 -38.96 -46.87 -34.92
C GLY A 276 -38.74 -47.99 -33.88
N LEU A 277 -39.83 -48.58 -33.42
CA LEU A 277 -39.76 -49.73 -32.50
C LEU A 277 -39.25 -51.02 -33.19
N MET A 278 -39.57 -51.22 -34.46
CA MET A 278 -39.08 -52.38 -35.24
C MET A 278 -37.57 -52.29 -35.53
N THR A 279 -37.00 -51.10 -35.58
CA THR A 279 -35.58 -50.88 -35.83
C THR A 279 -34.75 -50.71 -34.54
N SER A 280 -35.37 -50.75 -33.37
CA SER A 280 -34.71 -50.60 -32.07
C SER A 280 -33.89 -51.92 -31.76
N PRO A 281 -32.61 -51.78 -31.37
CA PRO A 281 -31.75 -52.89 -31.01
C PRO A 281 -32.18 -53.64 -29.72
N ASN A 282 -33.11 -53.06 -28.95
CA ASN A 282 -33.72 -53.68 -27.77
C ASN A 282 -35.00 -54.39 -28.17
N SER A 283 -34.93 -55.73 -28.36
CA SER A 283 -36.07 -56.57 -28.68
C SER A 283 -37.07 -56.64 -27.52
N LYS A 284 -38.04 -55.72 -27.52
CA LYS A 284 -39.24 -55.79 -26.68
C LYS A 284 -40.41 -56.15 -27.59
N VAL A 285 -41.09 -57.21 -27.27
CA VAL A 285 -42.32 -57.61 -28.02
C VAL A 285 -43.47 -56.71 -27.49
N ILE A 286 -43.96 -55.87 -28.35
CA ILE A 286 -45.13 -55.03 -28.04
C ILE A 286 -46.34 -55.63 -28.81
N ILE A 287 -47.31 -56.16 -28.09
CA ILE A 287 -48.56 -56.61 -28.68
C ILE A 287 -49.59 -55.52 -28.58
N MET A 288 -49.94 -54.89 -29.69
CA MET A 288 -51.01 -53.93 -29.79
C MET A 288 -52.33 -54.58 -30.15
N GLY A 289 -53.23 -54.66 -29.21
CA GLY A 289 -54.60 -55.20 -29.48
C GLY A 289 -55.43 -54.08 -30.18
N GLY A 290 -56.02 -54.40 -31.34
CA GLY A 290 -56.98 -53.59 -32.02
C GLY A 290 -58.28 -53.50 -31.22
N GLY A 291 -58.52 -52.34 -30.57
CA GLY A 291 -59.75 -52.03 -29.83
C GLY A 291 -59.49 -51.54 -28.41
N GLY A 292 -59.17 -50.25 -28.26
CA GLY A 292 -59.39 -49.46 -27.09
C GLY A 292 -58.82 -49.88 -25.74
N LYS A 293 -57.84 -50.81 -25.68
CA LYS A 293 -57.21 -51.26 -24.43
C LYS A 293 -55.70 -50.99 -24.43
N THR A 294 -55.17 -50.62 -23.32
CA THR A 294 -53.80 -50.34 -23.03
C THR A 294 -52.79 -51.34 -23.57
N PRO A 295 -51.71 -50.99 -24.22
CA PRO A 295 -50.67 -51.89 -24.66
C PRO A 295 -50.02 -52.61 -23.46
N VAL A 296 -49.92 -53.93 -23.51
CA VAL A 296 -49.20 -54.73 -22.52
C VAL A 296 -47.77 -54.94 -23.04
N ILE A 297 -46.82 -54.43 -22.30
CA ILE A 297 -45.37 -54.60 -22.56
C ILE A 297 -44.96 -55.91 -21.84
N LEU A 298 -44.59 -56.93 -22.59
CA LEU A 298 -43.97 -58.09 -22.02
C LEU A 298 -42.44 -58.04 -22.21
N ASP A 299 -41.72 -58.00 -21.10
CA ASP A 299 -40.26 -58.07 -21.08
C ASP A 299 -39.86 -59.55 -21.08
N SER A 300 -39.20 -59.97 -22.14
CA SER A 300 -38.57 -61.29 -22.14
C SER A 300 -37.16 -61.19 -21.59
N LYS A 301 -37.02 -61.38 -20.29
CA LYS A 301 -35.70 -61.68 -19.70
C LYS A 301 -35.36 -63.14 -20.10
N ASN A 302 -34.28 -63.29 -20.84
CA ASN A 302 -33.35 -64.36 -20.73
C ASN A 302 -32.02 -63.80 -20.32
#